data_b6f0cd39f1e5fc666358c60ed91f3009
#
_entry.id   b6f0cd39f1e5fc666358c60ed91f3009
#
_cell.length_a   1.000
_cell.length_b   1.000
_cell.length_c   1.000
_cell.angle_alpha   90.00
_cell.angle_beta   90.00
_cell.angle_gamma   90.00
#
_symmetry.space_group_name_H-M   'P 1'
#
loop_
_entity.id
_entity.type
_entity.pdbx_description
1 polymer ?
#
loop_
_entity_poly.entity_id
_entity_poly.type
_entity_poly.pdbx_seq_one_letter_code
_entity_poly.pdbx_strand_id
1 'polypeptide(L)'
;MSGTELDQRLEAIVRASPSLMLVLQTARELDLPDWLIFSGAVYQRVLNHLTGRDPDYGIKDYDLGYHDASDPSYEAEDLVIRRVAEAFESPLKEMVEVRNQARVHLWFEGKFGEPYAPLSHTAEALTRFVSPLFAVGVRLEADDRLTILAPFGLDDLFAMRLRPNPERITNGFARTAASARARWPELVVSNSSLA
;
A
#
# COMPACT_ATOMS: atom_id res chain seq x y z
N MET A 1 -10.46 -20.26 3.14
CA MET A 1 -11.10 -19.58 1.98
C MET A 1 -10.13 -19.69 0.82
N SER A 2 -10.60 -19.84 -0.44
CA SER A 2 -9.69 -19.84 -1.60
C SER A 2 -9.16 -18.42 -1.86
N GLY A 3 -7.96 -18.29 -2.48
CA GLY A 3 -7.42 -16.97 -2.82
C GLY A 3 -8.41 -16.12 -3.62
N THR A 4 -9.10 -16.72 -4.59
CA THR A 4 -10.13 -16.05 -5.40
C THR A 4 -11.31 -15.48 -4.59
N GLU A 5 -11.69 -16.12 -3.48
CA GLU A 5 -12.77 -15.60 -2.61
C GLU A 5 -12.32 -14.35 -1.84
N LEU A 6 -11.09 -14.35 -1.34
CA LEU A 6 -10.53 -13.17 -0.67
C LEU A 6 -10.31 -12.00 -1.63
N ASP A 7 -9.90 -12.29 -2.87
CA ASP A 7 -9.75 -11.27 -3.90
C ASP A 7 -11.10 -10.59 -4.22
N GLN A 8 -12.17 -11.38 -4.37
CA GLN A 8 -13.52 -10.85 -4.60
C GLN A 8 -14.01 -10.00 -3.42
N ARG A 9 -13.72 -10.40 -2.18
CA ARG A 9 -14.07 -9.62 -0.99
C ARG A 9 -13.28 -8.32 -0.93
N LEU A 10 -11.98 -8.34 -1.22
CA LEU A 10 -11.17 -7.14 -1.27
C LEU A 10 -11.68 -6.18 -2.36
N GLU A 11 -11.95 -6.69 -3.56
CA GLU A 11 -12.50 -5.90 -4.66
C GLU A 11 -13.83 -5.23 -4.25
N ALA A 12 -14.74 -5.95 -3.61
CA ALA A 12 -16.01 -5.39 -3.13
C ALA A 12 -15.77 -4.24 -2.12
N ILE A 13 -14.82 -4.39 -1.18
CA ILE A 13 -14.48 -3.34 -0.21
C ILE A 13 -13.87 -2.12 -0.90
N VAL A 14 -12.96 -2.32 -1.86
CA VAL A 14 -12.34 -1.24 -2.63
C VAL A 14 -13.39 -0.48 -3.43
N ARG A 15 -14.25 -1.18 -4.17
CA ARG A 15 -15.31 -0.56 -4.99
C ARG A 15 -16.38 0.15 -4.17
N ALA A 16 -16.62 -0.27 -2.93
CA ALA A 16 -17.53 0.40 -2.00
C ALA A 16 -16.94 1.66 -1.35
N SER A 17 -15.68 2.02 -1.66
CA SER A 17 -14.96 3.17 -1.06
C SER A 17 -14.86 4.32 -2.07
N PRO A 18 -15.74 5.34 -2.03
CA PRO A 18 -15.77 6.41 -3.05
C PRO A 18 -14.45 7.17 -3.16
N SER A 19 -13.81 7.48 -2.03
CA SER A 19 -12.54 8.20 -1.98
C SER A 19 -11.39 7.40 -2.62
N LEU A 20 -11.29 6.08 -2.32
CA LEU A 20 -10.27 5.23 -2.95
C LEU A 20 -10.56 5.03 -4.45
N MET A 21 -11.81 4.84 -4.83
CA MET A 21 -12.18 4.71 -6.26
C MET A 21 -11.84 5.98 -7.03
N LEU A 22 -12.07 7.17 -6.47
CA LEU A 22 -11.68 8.43 -7.10
C LEU A 22 -10.16 8.51 -7.28
N VAL A 23 -9.38 8.12 -6.25
CA VAL A 23 -7.91 8.07 -6.35
C VAL A 23 -7.46 7.10 -7.42
N LEU A 24 -8.05 5.89 -7.50
CA LEU A 24 -7.72 4.89 -8.51
C LEU A 24 -8.06 5.34 -9.94
N GLN A 25 -9.21 5.99 -10.14
CA GLN A 25 -9.62 6.52 -11.43
C GLN A 25 -8.66 7.63 -11.90
N THR A 26 -8.34 8.58 -11.03
CA THR A 26 -7.39 9.66 -11.33
C THR A 26 -5.98 9.12 -11.57
N ALA A 27 -5.51 8.14 -10.77
CA ALA A 27 -4.21 7.51 -10.98
C ALA A 27 -4.12 6.79 -12.33
N ARG A 28 -5.21 6.14 -12.76
CA ARG A 28 -5.31 5.53 -14.11
C ARG A 28 -5.20 6.59 -15.22
N GLU A 29 -5.85 7.73 -15.06
CA GLU A 29 -5.80 8.84 -16.04
C GLU A 29 -4.42 9.50 -16.11
N LEU A 30 -3.69 9.51 -15.00
CA LEU A 30 -2.31 9.99 -14.94
C LEU A 30 -1.36 9.09 -15.73
N ASP A 31 -1.70 7.81 -15.92
CA ASP A 31 -0.95 6.83 -16.71
C ASP A 31 0.56 6.80 -16.37
N LEU A 32 0.87 6.78 -15.06
CA LEU A 32 2.25 6.65 -14.62
C LEU A 32 2.76 5.23 -14.89
N PRO A 33 4.04 5.05 -15.25
CA PRO A 33 4.57 3.72 -15.54
C PRO A 33 4.51 2.83 -14.29
N ASP A 34 3.94 1.63 -14.44
CA ASP A 34 3.83 0.59 -13.41
C ASP A 34 3.28 1.09 -12.07
N TRP A 35 2.25 1.94 -12.10
CA TRP A 35 1.67 2.53 -10.91
C TRP A 35 0.85 1.54 -10.06
N LEU A 36 0.75 1.82 -8.76
CA LEU A 36 0.01 1.03 -7.80
C LEU A 36 -0.39 1.89 -6.59
N ILE A 37 -1.64 1.78 -6.13
CA ILE A 37 -2.05 2.26 -4.81
C ILE A 37 -1.88 1.12 -3.82
N PHE A 38 -1.18 1.36 -2.69
CA PHE A 38 -0.88 0.31 -1.72
C PHE A 38 -0.92 0.80 -0.26
N SER A 39 -0.52 -0.07 0.67
CA SER A 39 -0.36 0.27 2.09
C SER A 39 -1.67 0.64 2.79
N GLY A 40 -1.64 1.70 3.59
CA GLY A 40 -2.72 2.17 4.46
C GLY A 40 -4.05 2.36 3.75
N ALA A 41 -4.02 2.93 2.55
CA ALA A 41 -5.21 3.17 1.75
C ALA A 41 -6.00 1.89 1.40
N VAL A 42 -5.35 0.72 1.41
CA VAL A 42 -5.97 -0.57 1.08
C VAL A 42 -6.25 -1.39 2.33
N TYR A 43 -5.20 -1.75 3.12
CA TYR A 43 -5.39 -2.68 4.24
C TYR A 43 -6.26 -2.08 5.36
N GLN A 44 -6.19 -0.76 5.60
CA GLN A 44 -7.00 -0.13 6.66
C GLN A 44 -8.49 -0.23 6.34
N ARG A 45 -8.89 -0.13 5.08
CA ARG A 45 -10.29 -0.32 4.66
C ARG A 45 -10.80 -1.73 4.95
N VAL A 46 -9.96 -2.73 4.72
CA VAL A 46 -10.31 -4.12 5.08
C VAL A 46 -10.48 -4.25 6.58
N LEU A 47 -9.54 -3.73 7.38
CA LEU A 47 -9.65 -3.75 8.84
C LEU A 47 -10.89 -3.00 9.34
N ASN A 48 -11.19 -1.84 8.76
CA ASN A 48 -12.37 -1.05 9.10
C ASN A 48 -13.65 -1.83 8.78
N HIS A 49 -13.74 -2.45 7.59
CA HIS A 49 -14.86 -3.28 7.19
C HIS A 49 -15.07 -4.47 8.16
N LEU A 50 -13.99 -5.19 8.49
CA LEU A 50 -14.05 -6.36 9.39
C LEU A 50 -14.46 -6.01 10.83
N THR A 51 -14.20 -4.76 11.24
CA THR A 51 -14.46 -4.29 12.60
C THR A 51 -15.65 -3.34 12.71
N GLY A 52 -16.41 -3.14 11.61
CA GLY A 52 -17.59 -2.29 11.60
C GLY A 52 -17.30 -0.80 11.82
N ARG A 53 -16.07 -0.34 11.53
CA ARG A 53 -15.68 1.06 11.60
C ARG A 53 -16.06 1.81 10.32
N ASP A 54 -16.01 3.14 10.38
CA ASP A 54 -16.13 3.99 9.19
C ASP A 54 -15.09 3.58 8.14
N PRO A 55 -15.44 3.47 6.84
CA PRO A 55 -14.51 3.06 5.80
C PRO A 55 -13.22 3.88 5.73
N ASP A 56 -13.29 5.16 6.04
CA ASP A 56 -12.13 6.07 6.02
C ASP A 56 -11.44 6.24 7.39
N TYR A 57 -11.89 5.50 8.42
CA TYR A 57 -11.28 5.56 9.75
C TYR A 57 -9.76 5.31 9.70
N GLY A 58 -9.00 6.28 10.22
CA GLY A 58 -7.54 6.19 10.36
C GLY A 58 -6.75 6.34 9.06
N ILE A 59 -7.40 6.52 7.91
CA ILE A 59 -6.71 6.76 6.64
C ILE A 59 -6.24 8.20 6.60
N LYS A 60 -4.93 8.38 6.48
CA LYS A 60 -4.28 9.69 6.48
C LYS A 60 -3.74 10.07 5.10
N ASP A 61 -3.33 9.07 4.34
CA ASP A 61 -2.66 9.20 3.07
C ASP A 61 -3.04 8.06 2.11
N TYR A 62 -2.76 8.29 0.83
CA TYR A 62 -2.87 7.34 -0.26
C TYR A 62 -1.49 7.22 -0.90
N ASP A 63 -0.80 6.12 -0.62
CA ASP A 63 0.51 5.84 -1.21
C ASP A 63 0.35 5.44 -2.68
N LEU A 64 0.68 6.33 -3.60
CA LEU A 64 0.78 6.08 -5.03
C LEU A 64 2.24 5.80 -5.39
N GLY A 65 2.57 4.53 -5.59
CA GLY A 65 3.87 4.15 -6.16
C GLY A 65 3.82 4.11 -7.68
N TYR A 66 4.93 4.45 -8.32
CA TYR A 66 5.17 4.17 -9.74
C TYR A 66 6.63 3.76 -9.92
N HIS A 67 6.99 3.16 -11.05
CA HIS A 67 8.37 2.75 -11.30
C HIS A 67 8.83 3.30 -12.64
N ASP A 68 9.74 4.26 -12.59
CA ASP A 68 10.44 4.80 -13.74
C ASP A 68 11.96 4.87 -13.45
N ALA A 69 12.71 3.97 -14.08
CA ALA A 69 14.15 3.90 -13.96
C ALA A 69 14.89 4.72 -15.04
N SER A 70 14.18 5.35 -15.96
CA SER A 70 14.79 6.13 -17.05
C SER A 70 15.48 7.39 -16.55
N ASP A 71 14.88 8.03 -15.53
CA ASP A 71 15.47 9.17 -14.81
C ASP A 71 15.13 9.08 -13.31
N PRO A 72 16.02 8.51 -12.49
CA PRO A 72 15.80 8.41 -11.05
C PRO A 72 16.23 9.68 -10.28
N SER A 73 16.36 10.81 -10.93
CA SER A 73 16.68 12.09 -10.27
C SER A 73 15.53 12.57 -9.38
N TYR A 74 15.87 13.41 -8.40
CA TYR A 74 14.86 14.07 -7.57
C TYR A 74 13.97 15.00 -8.40
N GLU A 75 14.59 15.71 -9.36
CA GLU A 75 13.93 16.66 -10.24
C GLU A 75 12.83 16.00 -11.09
N ALA A 76 13.10 14.82 -11.63
CA ALA A 76 12.11 14.04 -12.38
C ALA A 76 10.94 13.61 -11.47
N GLU A 77 11.23 13.10 -10.26
CA GLU A 77 10.18 12.75 -9.29
C GLU A 77 9.36 13.98 -8.86
N ASP A 78 9.99 15.14 -8.63
CA ASP A 78 9.30 16.37 -8.23
C ASP A 78 8.31 16.86 -9.31
N LEU A 79 8.64 16.71 -10.59
CA LEU A 79 7.70 16.97 -11.69
C LEU A 79 6.47 16.09 -11.62
N VAL A 80 6.65 14.80 -11.32
CA VAL A 80 5.53 13.85 -11.15
C VAL A 80 4.72 14.22 -9.92
N ILE A 81 5.36 14.55 -8.78
CA ILE A 81 4.69 14.98 -7.55
C ILE A 81 3.76 16.18 -7.84
N ARG A 82 4.25 17.20 -8.56
CA ARG A 82 3.44 18.37 -8.91
C ARG A 82 2.28 18.00 -9.82
N ARG A 83 2.53 17.21 -10.88
CA ARG A 83 1.50 16.73 -11.80
C ARG A 83 0.39 15.96 -11.07
N VAL A 84 0.76 15.09 -10.13
CA VAL A 84 -0.20 14.35 -9.31
C VAL A 84 -0.99 15.30 -8.42
N ALA A 85 -0.32 16.24 -7.74
CA ALA A 85 -0.99 17.21 -6.87
C ALA A 85 -2.00 18.09 -7.63
N GLU A 86 -1.75 18.39 -8.90
CA GLU A 86 -2.66 19.17 -9.77
C GLU A 86 -3.88 18.37 -10.23
N ALA A 87 -3.81 17.03 -10.21
CA ALA A 87 -4.90 16.16 -10.63
C ALA A 87 -5.97 15.94 -9.54
N PHE A 88 -5.70 16.36 -8.30
CA PHE A 88 -6.62 16.19 -7.18
C PHE A 88 -7.06 17.52 -6.60
N GLU A 89 -8.32 17.56 -6.13
CA GLU A 89 -8.82 18.65 -5.29
C GLU A 89 -8.65 18.29 -3.81
N SER A 90 -8.68 19.32 -2.93
CA SER A 90 -8.68 19.11 -1.48
C SER A 90 -9.95 18.35 -1.04
N PRO A 91 -9.87 17.42 -0.08
CA PRO A 91 -8.66 17.10 0.73
C PRO A 91 -7.72 16.07 0.10
N LEU A 92 -8.06 15.42 -1.02
CA LEU A 92 -7.23 14.36 -1.62
C LEU A 92 -5.88 14.87 -2.11
N LYS A 93 -5.83 16.13 -2.55
CA LYS A 93 -4.57 16.77 -2.96
C LYS A 93 -3.47 16.70 -1.90
N GLU A 94 -3.84 16.85 -0.63
CA GLU A 94 -2.92 16.81 0.51
C GLU A 94 -2.69 15.39 1.03
N MET A 95 -3.53 14.44 0.61
CA MET A 95 -3.50 13.06 1.09
C MET A 95 -2.80 12.11 0.13
N VAL A 96 -2.73 12.42 -1.17
CA VAL A 96 -2.07 11.53 -2.14
C VAL A 96 -0.57 11.79 -2.14
N GLU A 97 0.20 10.81 -1.65
CA GLU A 97 1.65 10.82 -1.66
C GLU A 97 2.18 9.96 -2.81
N VAL A 98 2.86 10.56 -3.76
CA VAL A 98 3.45 9.82 -4.89
C VAL A 98 4.95 9.64 -4.73
N ARG A 99 5.46 8.44 -5.07
CA ARG A 99 6.89 8.10 -4.99
C ARG A 99 7.31 7.19 -6.13
N ASN A 100 8.45 7.53 -6.75
CA ASN A 100 9.11 6.66 -7.72
C ASN A 100 9.84 5.51 -7.01
N GLN A 101 9.35 4.30 -7.18
CA GLN A 101 9.90 3.10 -6.53
C GLN A 101 11.29 2.75 -7.08
N ALA A 102 11.64 3.18 -8.28
CA ALA A 102 12.97 3.01 -8.84
C ALA A 102 14.07 3.76 -8.07
N ARG A 103 13.71 4.80 -7.28
CA ARG A 103 14.68 5.60 -6.54
C ARG A 103 14.65 5.46 -5.02
N VAL A 104 13.74 4.67 -4.46
CA VAL A 104 13.61 4.52 -2.99
C VAL A 104 14.93 4.09 -2.33
N HIS A 105 15.69 3.21 -2.96
CA HIS A 105 16.99 2.75 -2.47
C HIS A 105 18.04 3.87 -2.29
N LEU A 106 17.90 5.01 -2.99
CA LEU A 106 18.86 6.12 -2.91
C LEU A 106 18.77 6.90 -1.58
N TRP A 107 17.64 6.84 -0.91
CA TRP A 107 17.41 7.64 0.31
C TRP A 107 16.96 6.81 1.51
N PHE A 108 16.49 5.57 1.29
CA PHE A 108 15.88 4.74 2.35
C PHE A 108 16.85 4.44 3.48
N GLU A 109 18.07 4.00 3.15
CA GLU A 109 19.08 3.67 4.16
C GLU A 109 19.44 4.89 5.01
N GLY A 110 19.62 6.06 4.38
CA GLY A 110 19.91 7.32 5.09
C GLY A 110 18.78 7.74 6.04
N LYS A 111 17.52 7.43 5.71
CA LYS A 111 16.35 7.80 6.51
C LYS A 111 16.01 6.79 7.60
N PHE A 112 16.19 5.49 7.36
CA PHE A 112 15.71 4.43 8.24
C PHE A 112 16.82 3.56 8.86
N GLY A 113 18.08 3.71 8.38
CA GLY A 113 19.22 2.94 8.87
C GLY A 113 19.20 1.47 8.47
N GLU A 114 18.39 1.11 7.46
CA GLU A 114 18.26 -0.24 6.94
C GLU A 114 18.61 -0.27 5.44
N PRO A 115 19.38 -1.25 4.97
CA PRO A 115 19.69 -1.38 3.55
C PRO A 115 18.43 -1.65 2.73
N TYR A 116 18.36 -1.07 1.53
CA TYR A 116 17.24 -1.23 0.62
C TYR A 116 17.77 -1.46 -0.80
N ALA A 117 17.61 -2.65 -1.33
CA ALA A 117 18.03 -2.97 -2.68
C ALA A 117 17.13 -2.25 -3.72
N PRO A 118 17.69 -1.83 -4.88
CA PRO A 118 16.88 -1.32 -5.98
C PRO A 118 15.74 -2.27 -6.34
N LEU A 119 14.57 -1.70 -6.63
CA LEU A 119 13.41 -2.45 -7.08
C LEU A 119 13.38 -2.51 -8.61
N SER A 120 12.86 -3.58 -9.16
CA SER A 120 12.68 -3.79 -10.61
C SER A 120 11.29 -3.36 -11.10
N HIS A 121 10.31 -3.28 -10.20
CA HIS A 121 8.93 -2.87 -10.47
C HIS A 121 8.22 -2.45 -9.17
N THR A 122 7.11 -1.71 -9.27
CA THR A 122 6.40 -1.15 -8.11
C THR A 122 5.91 -2.22 -7.13
N ALA A 123 5.36 -3.33 -7.64
CA ALA A 123 4.80 -4.38 -6.78
C ALA A 123 5.86 -5.06 -5.89
N GLU A 124 7.15 -5.03 -6.25
CA GLU A 124 8.24 -5.55 -5.42
C GLU A 124 8.35 -4.79 -4.08
N ALA A 125 7.91 -3.52 -4.03
CA ALA A 125 7.87 -2.75 -2.78
C ALA A 125 7.02 -3.44 -1.71
N LEU A 126 5.97 -4.18 -2.09
CA LEU A 126 5.11 -4.90 -1.15
C LEU A 126 5.86 -5.97 -0.37
N THR A 127 6.89 -6.59 -0.95
CA THR A 127 7.73 -7.59 -0.25
C THR A 127 8.60 -6.96 0.84
N ARG A 128 8.74 -5.63 0.84
CA ARG A 128 9.56 -4.89 1.82
C ARG A 128 8.78 -4.42 3.04
N PHE A 129 7.45 -4.59 3.08
CA PHE A 129 6.65 -4.22 4.24
C PHE A 129 6.97 -5.06 5.48
N VAL A 130 6.79 -4.48 6.66
CA VAL A 130 7.16 -5.11 7.94
C VAL A 130 6.28 -6.32 8.29
N SER A 131 5.13 -6.46 7.64
CA SER A 131 4.18 -7.56 7.84
C SER A 131 3.42 -7.88 6.57
N PRO A 132 3.11 -9.16 6.29
CA PRO A 132 2.22 -9.57 5.20
C PRO A 132 0.86 -8.88 5.20
N LEU A 133 0.30 -8.60 6.38
CA LEU A 133 -0.99 -7.92 6.52
C LEU A 133 -1.01 -6.55 5.82
N PHE A 134 0.11 -5.83 5.79
CA PHE A 134 0.23 -4.52 5.17
C PHE A 134 0.58 -4.58 3.67
N ALA A 135 1.05 -5.74 3.21
CA ALA A 135 1.64 -5.94 1.89
C ALA A 135 0.58 -6.20 0.82
N VAL A 136 -0.29 -5.24 0.61
CA VAL A 136 -1.37 -5.29 -0.39
C VAL A 136 -1.43 -3.99 -1.17
N GLY A 137 -1.62 -4.11 -2.47
CA GLY A 137 -1.81 -2.99 -3.38
C GLY A 137 -2.85 -3.31 -4.45
N VAL A 138 -3.42 -2.27 -5.04
CA VAL A 138 -4.46 -2.37 -6.07
C VAL A 138 -4.21 -1.38 -7.20
N ARG A 139 -4.59 -1.77 -8.41
CA ARG A 139 -4.59 -0.92 -9.60
C ARG A 139 -5.88 -1.11 -10.39
N LEU A 140 -6.47 -0.01 -10.85
CA LEU A 140 -7.63 -0.03 -11.73
C LEU A 140 -7.13 -0.02 -13.18
N GLU A 141 -7.43 -1.07 -13.93
CA GLU A 141 -7.04 -1.22 -15.32
C GLU A 141 -7.94 -0.38 -16.25
N ALA A 142 -7.52 -0.24 -17.51
CA ALA A 142 -8.26 0.53 -18.52
C ALA A 142 -9.67 -0.04 -18.81
N ASP A 143 -9.86 -1.34 -18.61
CA ASP A 143 -11.14 -2.07 -18.78
C ASP A 143 -11.97 -2.12 -17.47
N ASP A 144 -11.66 -1.28 -16.49
CA ASP A 144 -12.25 -1.23 -15.15
C ASP A 144 -12.03 -2.50 -14.28
N ARG A 145 -11.23 -3.45 -14.70
CA ARG A 145 -10.81 -4.58 -13.86
C ARG A 145 -9.90 -4.09 -12.75
N LEU A 146 -10.13 -4.57 -11.53
CA LEU A 146 -9.23 -4.31 -10.41
C LEU A 146 -8.14 -5.39 -10.36
N THR A 147 -6.88 -4.99 -10.55
CA THR A 147 -5.72 -5.85 -10.29
C THR A 147 -5.34 -5.75 -8.81
N ILE A 148 -5.25 -6.90 -8.14
CA ILE A 148 -4.86 -7.02 -6.73
C ILE A 148 -3.47 -7.65 -6.69
N LEU A 149 -2.56 -7.02 -5.94
CA LEU A 149 -1.20 -7.48 -5.73
C LEU A 149 -0.98 -7.69 -4.23
N ALA A 150 -0.78 -8.94 -3.84
CA ALA A 150 -0.55 -9.36 -2.45
C ALA A 150 0.47 -10.52 -2.45
N PRO A 151 1.78 -10.25 -2.41
CA PRO A 151 2.82 -11.27 -2.58
C PRO A 151 2.78 -12.36 -1.51
N PHE A 152 2.21 -12.07 -0.34
CA PHE A 152 2.04 -13.03 0.76
C PHE A 152 0.61 -13.57 0.88
N GLY A 153 -0.25 -13.32 -0.12
CA GLY A 153 -1.69 -13.59 -0.06
C GLY A 153 -2.45 -12.62 0.84
N LEU A 154 -3.76 -12.83 0.96
CA LEU A 154 -4.67 -11.99 1.74
C LEU A 154 -5.11 -12.62 3.08
N ASP A 155 -4.68 -13.84 3.36
CA ASP A 155 -5.12 -14.60 4.55
C ASP A 155 -4.81 -13.87 5.85
N ASP A 156 -3.61 -13.31 6.00
CA ASP A 156 -3.22 -12.57 7.20
C ASP A 156 -4.07 -11.30 7.40
N LEU A 157 -4.37 -10.60 6.30
CA LEU A 157 -5.21 -9.41 6.33
C LEU A 157 -6.64 -9.72 6.77
N PHE A 158 -7.28 -10.71 6.14
CA PHE A 158 -8.67 -11.08 6.46
C PHE A 158 -8.82 -11.85 7.77
N ALA A 159 -7.76 -12.50 8.24
CA ALA A 159 -7.71 -13.10 9.59
C ALA A 159 -7.29 -12.11 10.68
N MET A 160 -7.04 -10.84 10.32
CA MET A 160 -6.55 -9.79 11.23
C MET A 160 -5.29 -10.23 12.00
N ARG A 161 -4.43 -11.03 11.35
CA ARG A 161 -3.22 -11.60 11.94
C ARG A 161 -1.99 -10.79 11.56
N LEU A 162 -1.36 -10.18 12.54
CA LEU A 162 -0.19 -9.34 12.39
C LEU A 162 1.06 -10.14 12.81
N ARG A 163 1.87 -10.52 11.85
CA ARG A 163 3.14 -11.24 12.05
C ARG A 163 4.29 -10.54 11.31
N PRO A 164 5.54 -10.78 11.73
CA PRO A 164 6.70 -10.25 11.01
C PRO A 164 6.73 -10.74 9.56
N ASN A 165 7.34 -9.94 8.69
CA ASN A 165 7.63 -10.35 7.31
C ASN A 165 8.56 -11.58 7.33
N PRO A 166 8.19 -12.69 6.65
CA PRO A 166 9.00 -13.91 6.64
C PRO A 166 10.27 -13.79 5.79
N GLU A 167 10.31 -12.85 4.86
CA GLU A 167 11.42 -12.66 3.90
C GLU A 167 12.40 -11.59 4.34
N ARG A 168 12.07 -10.80 5.37
CA ARG A 168 12.87 -9.67 5.79
C ARG A 168 12.82 -9.45 7.30
N ILE A 169 13.98 -9.38 7.94
CA ILE A 169 14.07 -8.90 9.32
C ILE A 169 13.91 -7.38 9.30
N THR A 170 12.92 -6.87 10.00
CA THR A 170 12.66 -5.43 10.15
C THR A 170 12.72 -5.03 11.61
N ASN A 171 13.47 -3.97 11.92
CA ASN A 171 13.55 -3.44 13.29
C ASN A 171 12.27 -2.72 13.72
N GLY A 172 11.39 -2.39 12.77
CA GLY A 172 10.17 -1.61 12.98
C GLY A 172 8.93 -2.40 13.38
N PHE A 173 8.93 -3.75 13.30
CA PHE A 173 7.72 -4.55 13.45
C PHE A 173 6.99 -4.28 14.78
N ALA A 174 7.68 -4.37 15.90
CA ALA A 174 7.06 -4.20 17.24
C ALA A 174 6.37 -2.84 17.39
N ARG A 175 7.02 -1.77 16.95
CA ARG A 175 6.47 -0.40 16.98
C ARG A 175 5.26 -0.27 16.07
N THR A 176 5.34 -0.80 14.84
CA THR A 176 4.24 -0.75 13.88
C THR A 176 3.06 -1.59 14.35
N ALA A 177 3.32 -2.77 14.93
CA ALA A 177 2.29 -3.62 15.52
C ALA A 177 1.57 -2.93 16.70
N ALA A 178 2.30 -2.28 17.59
CA ALA A 178 1.72 -1.51 18.69
C ALA A 178 0.83 -0.37 18.18
N SER A 179 1.30 0.38 17.19
CA SER A 179 0.53 1.47 16.54
C SER A 179 -0.73 0.97 15.85
N ALA A 180 -0.66 -0.16 15.14
CA ALA A 180 -1.81 -0.76 14.49
C ALA A 180 -2.84 -1.26 15.52
N ARG A 181 -2.41 -1.93 16.59
CA ARG A 181 -3.30 -2.40 17.67
C ARG A 181 -3.96 -1.27 18.45
N ALA A 182 -3.33 -0.12 18.57
CA ALA A 182 -3.96 1.05 19.20
C ALA A 182 -5.21 1.51 18.41
N ARG A 183 -5.25 1.29 17.11
CA ARG A 183 -6.38 1.63 16.22
C ARG A 183 -7.36 0.47 16.04
N TRP A 184 -6.83 -0.75 15.92
CA TRP A 184 -7.60 -1.99 15.77
C TRP A 184 -7.16 -2.99 16.85
N PRO A 185 -7.75 -2.92 18.08
CA PRO A 185 -7.43 -3.83 19.19
C PRO A 185 -7.70 -5.30 18.88
N GLU A 186 -8.55 -5.56 17.88
CA GLU A 186 -8.93 -6.89 17.40
C GLU A 186 -7.77 -7.62 16.68
N LEU A 187 -6.70 -6.91 16.30
CA LEU A 187 -5.54 -7.51 15.66
C LEU A 187 -4.83 -8.52 16.59
N VAL A 188 -4.65 -9.72 16.08
CA VAL A 188 -3.89 -10.80 16.74
C VAL A 188 -2.41 -10.68 16.31
N VAL A 189 -1.54 -10.36 17.25
CA VAL A 189 -0.10 -10.28 17.00
C VAL A 189 0.53 -11.64 17.26
N SER A 190 1.26 -12.16 16.26
CA SER A 190 2.04 -13.38 16.35
C SER A 190 3.52 -13.04 16.16
N ASN A 191 4.36 -13.50 17.07
CA ASN A 191 5.81 -13.33 16.96
C ASN A 191 6.50 -14.48 16.21
N SER A 192 5.72 -15.48 15.78
CA SER A 192 6.25 -16.61 15.04
C SER A 192 6.32 -16.28 13.56
N SER A 193 7.53 -16.24 13.01
CA SER A 193 7.72 -16.60 11.61
C SER A 193 7.16 -18.01 11.44
N LEU A 194 6.32 -18.25 10.45
CA LEU A 194 5.97 -19.61 10.07
C LEU A 194 7.27 -20.32 9.70
N ALA A 195 7.62 -21.38 10.43
CA ALA A 195 8.74 -22.26 10.11
C ALA A 195 8.47 -23.01 8.80
#